data_16cb3ebbcf5bfaf5a9a90c4846c7b8e7
#
_entry.id   16cb3ebbcf5bfaf5a9a90c4846c7b8e7
#
_cell.length_a   1.000
_cell.length_b   1.000
_cell.length_c   1.000
_cell.angle_alpha   90.00
_cell.angle_beta   90.00
_cell.angle_gamma   90.00
#
_symmetry.space_group_name_H-M   'P 1'
#
loop_
_entity.id
_entity.type
_entity.pdbx_description
1 polymer ?
#
loop_
_entity_poly.entity_id
_entity_poly.type
_entity_poly.pdbx_seq_one_letter_code
_entity_poly.pdbx_strand_id
1 'polypeptide(L)'
;MKQENLSVRDLVQIAIVAAIYVALTVTPPLNAISYGAYQFRISEMMNFMAFYNRKYIMGVTIGCMIANLYSFGIIDVFVGGWSTLVFLSLGVYLFSRYKNQYLIKDLLRLDHFYFAIFFSISMVTIAAELYFLQGLPFFLTWFTTAIGEFASLIAGAIIINQIAKRIDLTK
;
A
#
# COMPACT_ATOMS: atom_id res chain seq x y z
N MET A 1 24.68 8.36 7.93
CA MET A 1 23.59 8.47 6.92
C MET A 1 23.67 9.87 6.34
N LYS A 2 24.08 10.03 5.07
CA LYS A 2 23.93 11.32 4.38
C LYS A 2 22.42 11.58 4.25
N GLN A 3 21.92 12.67 4.84
CA GLN A 3 20.63 13.23 4.48
C GLN A 3 20.75 13.72 3.04
N GLU A 4 20.32 12.93 2.09
CA GLU A 4 20.12 13.44 0.74
C GLU A 4 18.87 14.33 0.79
N ASN A 5 19.07 15.62 0.60
CA ASN A 5 17.96 16.56 0.48
C ASN A 5 17.12 16.15 -0.70
N LEU A 6 15.81 15.96 -0.50
CA LEU A 6 14.87 15.66 -1.57
C LEU A 6 14.94 16.78 -2.62
N SER A 7 15.16 16.40 -3.86
CA SER A 7 15.12 17.32 -4.99
C SER A 7 13.68 17.75 -5.30
N VAL A 8 13.52 18.85 -6.02
CA VAL A 8 12.19 19.28 -6.50
C VAL A 8 11.52 18.17 -7.33
N ARG A 9 12.30 17.45 -8.12
CA ARG A 9 11.84 16.30 -8.89
C ARG A 9 11.26 15.21 -7.98
N ASP A 10 11.93 14.89 -6.86
CA ASP A 10 11.48 13.87 -5.91
C ASP A 10 10.16 14.28 -5.26
N LEU A 11 10.03 15.56 -4.88
CA LEU A 11 8.78 16.09 -4.31
C LEU A 11 7.62 15.99 -5.29
N VAL A 12 7.84 16.32 -6.56
CA VAL A 12 6.83 16.17 -7.63
C VAL A 12 6.43 14.70 -7.79
N GLN A 13 7.38 13.77 -7.81
CA GLN A 13 7.09 12.35 -7.94
C GLN A 13 6.31 11.80 -6.73
N ILE A 14 6.67 12.21 -5.52
CA ILE A 14 5.94 11.88 -4.29
C ILE A 14 4.49 12.38 -4.38
N ALA A 15 4.30 13.62 -4.81
CA ALA A 15 2.97 14.22 -4.95
C ALA A 15 2.13 13.50 -6.03
N ILE A 16 2.72 13.13 -7.15
CA ILE A 16 2.05 12.37 -8.22
C ILE A 16 1.60 11.00 -7.70
N VAL A 17 2.48 10.28 -6.98
CA VAL A 17 2.15 8.98 -6.39
C VAL A 17 1.00 9.12 -5.40
N ALA A 18 1.03 10.12 -4.52
CA ALA A 18 -0.05 10.38 -3.58
C ALA A 18 -1.37 10.70 -4.32
N ALA A 19 -1.33 11.54 -5.35
CA ALA A 19 -2.52 11.89 -6.14
C ALA A 19 -3.12 10.67 -6.87
N ILE A 20 -2.28 9.83 -7.47
CA ILE A 20 -2.74 8.59 -8.13
C ILE A 20 -3.35 7.63 -7.09
N TYR A 21 -2.72 7.48 -5.92
CA TYR A 21 -3.25 6.64 -4.85
C TYR A 21 -4.66 7.10 -4.43
N VAL A 22 -4.83 8.40 -4.17
CA VAL A 22 -6.15 8.98 -3.83
C VAL A 22 -7.15 8.74 -4.96
N ALA A 23 -6.80 9.02 -6.20
CA ALA A 23 -7.69 8.84 -7.35
C ALA A 23 -8.14 7.38 -7.47
N LEU A 24 -7.23 6.41 -7.33
CA LEU A 24 -7.54 4.99 -7.41
C LEU A 24 -8.35 4.47 -6.21
N THR A 25 -8.38 5.19 -5.10
CA THR A 25 -9.15 4.79 -3.92
C THR A 25 -10.53 5.43 -3.88
N VAL A 26 -10.62 6.74 -4.19
CA VAL A 26 -11.81 7.56 -3.88
C VAL A 26 -12.75 7.70 -5.08
N THR A 27 -12.25 7.53 -6.31
CA THR A 27 -13.07 7.72 -7.52
C THR A 27 -14.13 6.64 -7.66
N PRO A 28 -15.41 6.96 -7.88
CA PRO A 28 -16.43 5.98 -8.23
C PRO A 28 -16.10 5.31 -9.59
N PRO A 29 -16.34 3.97 -9.76
CA PRO A 29 -16.86 2.99 -8.79
C PRO A 29 -15.79 2.37 -7.87
N LEU A 30 -14.52 2.79 -7.95
CA LEU A 30 -13.40 2.17 -7.22
C LEU A 30 -13.56 2.27 -5.71
N ASN A 31 -14.15 3.37 -5.21
CA ASN A 31 -14.39 3.56 -3.79
C ASN A 31 -15.33 2.48 -3.19
N ALA A 32 -16.29 1.99 -3.95
CA ALA A 32 -17.22 0.98 -3.47
C ALA A 32 -16.52 -0.35 -3.14
N ILE A 33 -15.48 -0.72 -3.88
CA ILE A 33 -14.68 -1.92 -3.61
C ILE A 33 -13.56 -1.64 -2.59
N SER A 34 -13.05 -0.40 -2.56
CA SER A 34 -11.98 0.02 -1.65
C SER A 34 -12.42 0.07 -0.19
N TYR A 35 -13.68 0.40 0.06
CA TYR A 35 -14.26 0.55 1.41
C TYR A 35 -15.35 -0.50 1.70
N GLY A 36 -15.49 -1.51 0.86
CA GLY A 36 -16.39 -2.64 1.07
C GLY A 36 -15.90 -3.60 2.15
N ALA A 37 -16.70 -4.65 2.43
CA ALA A 37 -16.40 -5.64 3.46
C ALA A 37 -15.04 -6.36 3.30
N TYR A 38 -14.54 -6.47 2.08
CA TYR A 38 -13.24 -7.09 1.77
C TYR A 38 -12.13 -6.06 1.54
N GLN A 39 -12.45 -4.76 1.48
CA GLN A 39 -11.50 -3.65 1.28
C GLN A 39 -10.46 -3.92 0.16
N PHE A 40 -10.94 -4.28 -1.04
CA PHE A 40 -10.06 -4.45 -2.19
C PHE A 40 -9.64 -3.08 -2.74
N ARG A 41 -8.43 -2.62 -2.41
CA ARG A 41 -7.90 -1.30 -2.78
C ARG A 41 -6.90 -1.41 -3.91
N ILE A 42 -7.28 -1.03 -5.13
CA ILE A 42 -6.36 -1.03 -6.29
C ILE A 42 -5.14 -0.13 -6.03
N SER A 43 -5.31 0.96 -5.30
CA SER A 43 -4.24 1.90 -4.93
C SER A 43 -3.10 1.24 -4.14
N GLU A 44 -3.34 0.12 -3.44
CA GLU A 44 -2.30 -0.59 -2.68
C GLU A 44 -1.17 -1.16 -3.58
N MET A 45 -1.41 -1.27 -4.89
CA MET A 45 -0.34 -1.58 -5.84
C MET A 45 0.81 -0.58 -5.78
N MET A 46 0.55 0.69 -5.39
CA MET A 46 1.57 1.73 -5.27
C MET A 46 2.60 1.44 -4.17
N ASN A 47 2.27 0.58 -3.19
CA ASN A 47 3.21 0.13 -2.16
C ASN A 47 4.49 -0.48 -2.78
N PHE A 48 4.35 -1.18 -3.90
CA PHE A 48 5.49 -1.83 -4.57
C PHE A 48 6.47 -0.85 -5.20
N MET A 49 6.09 0.40 -5.45
CA MET A 49 7.02 1.44 -5.91
C MET A 49 8.13 1.71 -4.87
N ALA A 50 7.82 1.55 -3.59
CA ALA A 50 8.77 1.73 -2.50
C ALA A 50 9.94 0.72 -2.52
N PHE A 51 9.78 -0.44 -3.17
CA PHE A 51 10.86 -1.42 -3.40
C PHE A 51 11.86 -0.98 -4.48
N TYR A 52 11.49 -0.01 -5.31
CA TYR A 52 12.36 0.59 -6.32
C TYR A 52 13.05 1.86 -5.79
N ASN A 53 12.27 2.73 -5.09
CA ASN A 53 12.83 3.91 -4.44
C ASN A 53 12.05 4.25 -3.16
N ARG A 54 12.76 4.34 -2.03
CA ARG A 54 12.17 4.58 -0.69
C ARG A 54 11.40 5.90 -0.57
N LYS A 55 11.66 6.89 -1.43
CA LYS A 55 10.89 8.15 -1.43
C LYS A 55 9.38 7.93 -1.65
N TYR A 56 9.00 6.86 -2.36
CA TYR A 56 7.61 6.53 -2.60
C TYR A 56 6.84 6.07 -1.34
N ILE A 57 7.55 5.67 -0.26
CA ILE A 57 6.92 5.43 1.05
C ILE A 57 6.15 6.68 1.49
N MET A 58 6.75 7.87 1.34
CA MET A 58 6.08 9.12 1.68
C MET A 58 4.86 9.39 0.80
N GLY A 59 4.98 9.17 -0.51
CA GLY A 59 3.87 9.37 -1.46
C GLY A 59 2.68 8.47 -1.16
N VAL A 60 2.93 7.18 -0.94
CA VAL A 60 1.88 6.21 -0.60
C VAL A 60 1.25 6.53 0.75
N THR A 61 2.05 6.85 1.77
CA THR A 61 1.53 7.19 3.10
C THR A 61 0.65 8.43 3.07
N ILE A 62 1.08 9.50 2.39
CA ILE A 62 0.28 10.73 2.25
C ILE A 62 -1.00 10.42 1.46
N GLY A 63 -0.91 9.67 0.38
CA GLY A 63 -2.07 9.25 -0.41
C GLY A 63 -3.07 8.45 0.41
N CYS A 64 -2.59 7.50 1.22
CA CYS A 64 -3.41 6.71 2.12
C CYS A 64 -4.10 7.59 3.17
N MET A 65 -3.37 8.52 3.80
CA MET A 65 -3.94 9.46 4.78
C MET A 65 -5.06 10.31 4.18
N ILE A 66 -4.85 10.85 2.98
CA ILE A 66 -5.86 11.67 2.29
C ILE A 66 -7.07 10.81 1.91
N ALA A 67 -6.87 9.60 1.38
CA ALA A 67 -7.95 8.69 1.03
C ALA A 67 -8.77 8.28 2.25
N ASN A 68 -8.12 7.97 3.36
CA ASN A 68 -8.76 7.57 4.61
C ASN A 68 -9.59 8.73 5.24
N LEU A 69 -9.18 9.99 5.05
CA LEU A 69 -9.96 11.14 5.49
C LEU A 69 -11.35 11.16 4.83
N TYR A 70 -11.46 10.67 3.60
CA TYR A 70 -12.74 10.56 2.87
C TYR A 70 -13.60 9.38 3.31
N SER A 71 -13.01 8.35 3.97
CA SER A 71 -13.74 7.14 4.38
C SER A 71 -14.33 7.25 5.78
N PHE A 72 -13.50 7.13 6.79
CA PHE A 72 -13.90 7.05 8.20
C PHE A 72 -13.41 8.23 9.04
N GLY A 73 -12.84 9.25 8.37
CA GLY A 73 -12.45 10.50 9.01
C GLY A 73 -11.07 10.48 9.66
N ILE A 74 -10.86 11.37 10.63
CA ILE A 74 -9.53 11.66 11.17
C ILE A 74 -8.89 10.48 11.90
N ILE A 75 -9.66 9.58 12.49
CA ILE A 75 -9.12 8.41 13.19
C ILE A 75 -8.49 7.46 12.19
N ASP A 76 -9.16 7.18 11.07
CA ASP A 76 -8.65 6.33 10.00
C ASP A 76 -7.39 6.94 9.32
N VAL A 77 -7.29 8.27 9.27
CA VAL A 77 -6.06 8.95 8.82
C VAL A 77 -4.86 8.54 9.69
N PHE A 78 -5.04 8.52 11.01
CA PHE A 78 -3.97 8.13 11.91
C PHE A 78 -3.74 6.62 11.90
N VAL A 79 -4.76 5.81 12.09
CA VAL A 79 -4.60 4.34 12.15
C VAL A 79 -4.08 3.79 10.82
N GLY A 80 -4.75 4.08 9.71
CA GLY A 80 -4.37 3.61 8.39
C GLY A 80 -3.05 4.23 7.91
N GLY A 81 -2.86 5.55 8.08
CA GLY A 81 -1.64 6.24 7.67
C GLY A 81 -0.40 5.77 8.44
N TRP A 82 -0.47 5.63 9.77
CA TRP A 82 0.64 5.09 10.56
C TRP A 82 0.88 3.62 10.27
N SER A 83 -0.16 2.82 10.11
CA SER A 83 -0.03 1.41 9.70
C SER A 83 0.71 1.31 8.37
N THR A 84 0.30 2.07 7.36
CA THR A 84 0.97 2.10 6.05
C THR A 84 2.43 2.53 6.20
N LEU A 85 2.73 3.63 6.91
CA LEU A 85 4.09 4.10 7.10
C LEU A 85 4.99 3.04 7.75
N VAL A 86 4.52 2.44 8.84
CA VAL A 86 5.31 1.48 9.62
C VAL A 86 5.46 0.17 8.85
N PHE A 87 4.36 -0.43 8.42
CA PHE A 87 4.41 -1.76 7.79
C PHE A 87 5.02 -1.72 6.38
N LEU A 88 4.81 -0.65 5.60
CA LEU A 88 5.48 -0.48 4.32
C LEU A 88 6.99 -0.28 4.50
N SER A 89 7.41 0.58 5.42
CA SER A 89 8.85 0.81 5.71
C SER A 89 9.52 -0.47 6.19
N LEU A 90 8.89 -1.19 7.13
CA LEU A 90 9.39 -2.45 7.66
C LEU A 90 9.43 -3.53 6.59
N GLY A 91 8.39 -3.65 5.77
CA GLY A 91 8.32 -4.62 4.68
C GLY A 91 9.39 -4.39 3.62
N VAL A 92 9.61 -3.13 3.21
CA VAL A 92 10.72 -2.78 2.30
C VAL A 92 12.06 -3.14 2.93
N TYR A 93 12.27 -2.84 4.21
CA TYR A 93 13.52 -3.19 4.90
C TYR A 93 13.76 -4.70 4.94
N LEU A 94 12.75 -5.49 5.33
CA LEU A 94 12.86 -6.93 5.51
C LEU A 94 13.01 -7.71 4.20
N PHE A 95 12.26 -7.31 3.16
CA PHE A 95 12.10 -8.14 1.97
C PHE A 95 12.91 -7.65 0.76
N SER A 96 13.45 -6.43 0.72
CA SER A 96 14.27 -5.94 -0.40
C SER A 96 15.47 -6.84 -0.74
N ARG A 97 15.92 -7.68 0.17
CA ARG A 97 16.99 -8.67 -0.09
C ARG A 97 16.60 -9.72 -1.14
N TYR A 98 15.31 -9.93 -1.37
CA TYR A 98 14.78 -10.91 -2.34
C TYR A 98 14.45 -10.30 -3.70
N LYS A 99 14.81 -9.03 -3.96
CA LYS A 99 14.42 -8.25 -5.17
C LYS A 99 14.79 -8.89 -6.51
N ASN A 100 15.83 -9.73 -6.54
CA ASN A 100 16.30 -10.40 -7.76
C ASN A 100 15.76 -11.83 -7.90
N GLN A 101 14.86 -12.25 -7.02
CA GLN A 101 14.25 -13.57 -7.02
C GLN A 101 12.81 -13.48 -7.48
N TYR A 102 12.35 -14.48 -8.21
CA TYR A 102 10.98 -14.57 -8.72
C TYR A 102 10.31 -15.84 -8.22
N LEU A 103 9.07 -15.72 -7.76
CA LEU A 103 8.19 -16.86 -7.47
C LEU A 103 7.64 -17.43 -8.78
N ILE A 104 7.19 -16.54 -9.68
CA ILE A 104 6.78 -16.87 -11.04
C ILE A 104 7.68 -16.04 -11.95
N LYS A 105 8.46 -16.72 -12.82
CA LYS A 105 9.45 -16.08 -13.67
C LYS A 105 8.84 -14.88 -14.42
N ASP A 106 9.52 -13.74 -14.35
CA ASP A 106 9.17 -12.48 -15.00
C ASP A 106 7.80 -11.86 -14.61
N LEU A 107 7.01 -12.53 -13.78
CA LEU A 107 5.66 -12.07 -13.43
C LEU A 107 5.57 -11.60 -11.97
N LEU A 108 5.98 -12.41 -11.02
CA LEU A 108 5.85 -12.13 -9.60
C LEU A 108 7.19 -12.24 -8.88
N ARG A 109 7.70 -11.13 -8.38
CA ARG A 109 8.94 -11.08 -7.59
C ARG A 109 8.68 -11.65 -6.19
N LEU A 110 9.70 -12.26 -5.62
CA LEU A 110 9.61 -12.92 -4.33
C LEU A 110 9.50 -11.92 -3.17
N ASP A 111 10.18 -10.77 -3.26
CA ASP A 111 10.04 -9.68 -2.29
C ASP A 111 8.62 -9.09 -2.25
N HIS A 112 7.97 -8.94 -3.41
CA HIS A 112 6.59 -8.48 -3.51
C HIS A 112 5.62 -9.51 -2.90
N PHE A 113 5.85 -10.80 -3.13
CA PHE A 113 5.00 -11.86 -2.58
C PHE A 113 5.08 -11.92 -1.04
N TYR A 114 6.28 -11.88 -0.48
CA TYR A 114 6.45 -11.87 0.98
C TYR A 114 5.88 -10.58 1.60
N PHE A 115 6.05 -9.46 0.94
CA PHE A 115 5.45 -8.21 1.38
C PHE A 115 3.91 -8.30 1.35
N ALA A 116 3.31 -8.87 0.32
CA ALA A 116 1.86 -9.02 0.23
C ALA A 116 1.30 -9.82 1.41
N ILE A 117 1.93 -10.93 1.79
CA ILE A 117 1.54 -11.72 2.98
C ILE A 117 1.69 -10.86 4.25
N PHE A 118 2.86 -10.27 4.45
CA PHE A 118 3.17 -9.49 5.64
C PHE A 118 2.22 -8.31 5.82
N PHE A 119 1.97 -7.55 4.76
CA PHE A 119 1.12 -6.37 4.80
C PHE A 119 -0.35 -6.74 4.98
N SER A 120 -0.82 -7.85 4.41
CA SER A 120 -2.18 -8.35 4.63
C SER A 120 -2.43 -8.76 6.08
N ILE A 121 -1.43 -9.33 6.76
CA ILE A 121 -1.53 -9.62 8.20
C ILE A 121 -1.67 -8.33 9.01
N SER A 122 -1.05 -7.23 8.59
CA SER A 122 -1.12 -5.94 9.27
C SER A 122 -2.51 -5.31 9.26
N MET A 123 -3.48 -5.83 8.46
CA MET A 123 -4.89 -5.44 8.50
C MET A 123 -5.53 -5.67 9.88
N VAL A 124 -4.84 -6.33 10.80
CA VAL A 124 -5.23 -6.41 12.22
C VAL A 124 -5.46 -5.03 12.84
N THR A 125 -4.71 -4.01 12.44
CA THR A 125 -4.86 -2.63 12.93
C THR A 125 -6.18 -2.02 12.49
N ILE A 126 -6.55 -2.21 11.22
CA ILE A 126 -7.82 -1.73 10.65
C ILE A 126 -8.99 -2.51 11.25
N ALA A 127 -8.85 -3.83 11.44
CA ALA A 127 -9.89 -4.64 12.10
C ALA A 127 -10.11 -4.19 13.55
N ALA A 128 -9.04 -3.83 14.27
CA ALA A 128 -9.16 -3.28 15.62
C ALA A 128 -9.87 -1.92 15.63
N GLU A 129 -9.53 -1.02 14.69
CA GLU A 129 -10.22 0.25 14.53
C GLU A 129 -11.71 0.05 14.30
N LEU A 130 -12.10 -0.78 13.33
CA LEU A 130 -13.50 -1.04 12.99
C LEU A 130 -14.25 -1.74 14.13
N TYR A 131 -13.58 -2.59 14.90
CA TYR A 131 -14.16 -3.19 16.10
C TYR A 131 -14.49 -2.13 17.16
N PHE A 132 -13.55 -1.22 17.46
CA PHE A 132 -13.77 -0.20 18.49
C PHE A 132 -14.70 0.92 18.05
N LEU A 133 -14.70 1.32 16.78
CA LEU A 133 -15.49 2.44 16.29
C LEU A 133 -16.90 2.02 15.81
N GLN A 134 -17.04 0.82 15.24
CA GLN A 134 -18.28 0.38 14.59
C GLN A 134 -18.88 -0.89 15.22
N GLY A 135 -18.20 -1.51 16.21
CA GLY A 135 -18.66 -2.73 16.84
C GLY A 135 -18.64 -3.96 15.93
N LEU A 136 -17.85 -3.93 14.83
CA LEU A 136 -17.76 -5.07 13.92
C LEU A 136 -17.00 -6.25 14.56
N PRO A 137 -17.34 -7.52 14.23
CA PRO A 137 -16.68 -8.68 14.80
C PRO A 137 -15.20 -8.74 14.37
N PHE A 138 -14.29 -8.61 15.33
CA PHE A 138 -12.84 -8.43 15.09
C PHE A 138 -12.23 -9.48 14.15
N PHE A 139 -12.36 -10.77 14.47
CA PHE A 139 -11.71 -11.83 13.70
C PHE A 139 -12.28 -11.96 12.28
N LEU A 140 -13.58 -11.80 12.11
CA LEU A 140 -14.21 -11.84 10.80
C LEU A 140 -13.75 -10.65 9.95
N THR A 141 -13.75 -9.45 10.53
CA THR A 141 -13.29 -8.23 9.86
C THR A 141 -11.83 -8.33 9.47
N TRP A 142 -10.97 -8.79 10.38
CA TRP A 142 -9.55 -9.00 10.07
C TRP A 142 -9.36 -9.97 8.90
N PHE A 143 -10.05 -11.11 8.94
CA PHE A 143 -9.93 -12.14 7.90
C PHE A 143 -10.38 -11.62 6.53
N THR A 144 -11.54 -10.95 6.47
CA THR A 144 -12.08 -10.43 5.21
C THR A 144 -11.23 -9.31 4.63
N THR A 145 -10.79 -8.36 5.46
CA THR A 145 -9.92 -7.27 5.02
C THR A 145 -8.53 -7.78 4.61
N ALA A 146 -7.95 -8.75 5.34
CA ALA A 146 -6.67 -9.35 4.99
C ALA A 146 -6.72 -10.09 3.65
N ILE A 147 -7.81 -10.81 3.33
CA ILE A 147 -7.98 -11.48 2.03
C ILE A 147 -8.10 -10.44 0.91
N GLY A 148 -8.92 -9.40 1.09
CA GLY A 148 -9.07 -8.35 0.09
C GLY A 148 -7.76 -7.61 -0.17
N GLU A 149 -7.04 -7.28 0.89
CA GLU A 149 -5.71 -6.65 0.82
C GLU A 149 -4.69 -7.55 0.10
N PHE A 150 -4.63 -8.84 0.45
CA PHE A 150 -3.74 -9.79 -0.20
C PHE A 150 -4.02 -9.90 -1.71
N ALA A 151 -5.30 -10.03 -2.09
CA ALA A 151 -5.69 -10.11 -3.49
C ALA A 151 -5.31 -8.82 -4.26
N SER A 152 -5.53 -7.66 -3.64
CA SER A 152 -5.17 -6.36 -4.18
C SER A 152 -3.65 -6.23 -4.39
N LEU A 153 -2.86 -6.62 -3.39
CA LEU A 153 -1.41 -6.59 -3.44
C LEU A 153 -0.86 -7.57 -4.48
N ILE A 154 -1.37 -8.79 -4.60
CA ILE A 154 -0.90 -9.74 -5.63
C ILE A 154 -1.17 -9.19 -7.04
N ALA A 155 -2.36 -8.67 -7.29
CA ALA A 155 -2.67 -8.03 -8.58
C ALA A 155 -1.74 -6.84 -8.83
N GLY A 156 -1.56 -5.99 -7.81
CA GLY A 156 -0.67 -4.83 -7.86
C GLY A 156 0.80 -5.17 -8.08
N ALA A 157 1.30 -6.24 -7.44
CA ALA A 157 2.67 -6.72 -7.62
C ALA A 157 2.98 -7.07 -9.09
N ILE A 158 2.04 -7.74 -9.74
CA ILE A 158 2.16 -8.10 -11.15
C ILE A 158 2.17 -6.84 -12.02
N ILE A 159 1.23 -5.92 -11.79
CA ILE A 159 1.10 -4.68 -12.56
C ILE A 159 2.36 -3.82 -12.43
N ILE A 160 2.80 -3.53 -11.20
CA ILE A 160 3.98 -2.69 -10.97
C ILE A 160 5.25 -3.35 -11.50
N ASN A 161 5.39 -4.67 -11.40
CA ASN A 161 6.54 -5.37 -11.99
C ASN A 161 6.58 -5.20 -13.52
N GLN A 162 5.44 -5.20 -14.21
CA GLN A 162 5.39 -4.96 -15.66
C GLN A 162 5.64 -3.49 -16.03
N ILE A 163 5.14 -2.54 -15.22
CA ILE A 163 5.40 -1.11 -15.39
C ILE A 163 6.90 -0.83 -15.22
N ALA A 164 7.54 -1.39 -14.18
CA ALA A 164 8.96 -1.21 -13.89
C ALA A 164 9.90 -1.73 -15.00
N LYS A 165 9.44 -2.61 -15.87
CA LYS A 165 10.19 -3.02 -17.08
C LYS A 165 10.20 -1.96 -18.17
N ARG A 166 9.24 -1.01 -18.14
CA ARG A 166 9.07 0.03 -19.16
C ARG A 166 9.48 1.41 -18.66
N ILE A 167 9.36 1.65 -17.37
CA ILE A 167 9.63 2.94 -16.73
C ILE A 167 10.65 2.72 -15.62
N ASP A 168 11.70 3.56 -15.59
CA ASP A 168 12.69 3.52 -14.53
C ASP A 168 12.12 4.14 -13.23
N LEU A 169 11.66 3.30 -12.33
CA LEU A 169 11.12 3.70 -11.01
C LEU A 169 12.22 3.96 -9.96
N THR A 170 13.50 3.80 -10.32
CA THR A 170 14.61 3.98 -9.36
C THR A 170 15.08 5.43 -9.27
N LYS A 171 14.71 6.26 -10.23
CA LYS A 171 15.14 7.66 -10.36
C LYS A 171 14.16 8.64 -9.75
#